data_3422519cbd9695a9bb5cb62028165052
#
_entry.id   3422519cbd9695a9bb5cb62028165052
#
_cell.length_a   1.000
_cell.length_b   1.000
_cell.length_c   1.000
_cell.angle_alpha   90.00
_cell.angle_beta   90.00
_cell.angle_gamma   90.00
#
_symmetry.space_group_name_H-M   'P 1'
#
loop_
_entity.id
_entity.type
_entity.pdbx_description
1 polymer ?
#
loop_
_entity_poly.entity_id
_entity_poly.type
_entity_poly.pdbx_seq_one_letter_code
_entity_poly.pdbx_strand_id
1 'polypeptide(L)'
;MEIIKTVEIARPIDAVWQALCDINLVAECLPGASITADLGDDRHKGRFQVKVGPLAASFDGEVAIERRPDQRSATVSGKGADAKSSSRASGALTYQLEALGNAATQIKVESQINLAGALAQFGKAAVMQ
;
A
#
# COMPACT_ATOMS: atom_id res chain seq x y z
N MET A 1 -3.21 13.78 -0.72
CA MET A 1 -2.90 13.40 -2.11
C MET A 1 -3.61 12.11 -2.44
N GLU A 2 -4.25 12.07 -3.58
CA GLU A 2 -5.06 10.93 -3.99
C GLU A 2 -4.54 10.38 -5.32
N ILE A 3 -4.43 9.06 -5.42
CA ILE A 3 -4.00 8.37 -6.63
C ILE A 3 -5.03 7.30 -6.96
N ILE A 4 -5.50 7.29 -8.21
CA ILE A 4 -6.42 6.29 -8.71
C ILE A 4 -5.75 5.58 -9.88
N LYS A 5 -5.71 4.25 -9.85
CA LYS A 5 -5.06 3.46 -10.87
C LYS A 5 -5.86 2.20 -11.15
N THR A 6 -5.88 1.79 -12.41
CA THR A 6 -6.55 0.56 -12.85
C THR A 6 -5.53 -0.33 -13.54
N VAL A 7 -5.51 -1.61 -13.18
CA VAL A 7 -4.58 -2.61 -13.71
C VAL A 7 -5.36 -3.85 -14.12
N GLU A 8 -4.96 -4.47 -15.23
CA GLU A 8 -5.51 -5.77 -15.65
C GLU A 8 -4.46 -6.86 -15.44
N ILE A 9 -4.92 -8.01 -14.93
CA ILE A 9 -4.07 -9.16 -14.68
C ILE A 9 -4.68 -10.36 -15.39
N ALA A 10 -3.86 -11.09 -16.16
CA ALA A 10 -4.30 -12.27 -16.90
C ALA A 10 -4.36 -13.49 -15.98
N ARG A 11 -5.20 -13.42 -14.96
CA ARG A 11 -5.47 -14.49 -14.00
C ARG A 11 -6.93 -14.41 -13.54
N PRO A 12 -7.54 -15.56 -13.15
CA PRO A 12 -8.90 -15.57 -12.61
C PRO A 12 -9.01 -14.75 -11.31
N ILE A 13 -10.19 -14.22 -11.06
CA ILE A 13 -10.42 -13.34 -9.91
C ILE A 13 -10.09 -14.01 -8.57
N ASP A 14 -10.40 -15.29 -8.42
CA ASP A 14 -10.11 -15.99 -7.17
C ASP A 14 -8.61 -16.14 -6.92
N ALA A 15 -7.83 -16.38 -7.98
CA ALA A 15 -6.37 -16.47 -7.87
C ALA A 15 -5.77 -15.12 -7.49
N VAL A 16 -6.26 -14.04 -8.09
CA VAL A 16 -5.79 -12.69 -7.77
C VAL A 16 -6.16 -12.33 -6.33
N TRP A 17 -7.39 -12.64 -5.92
CA TRP A 17 -7.84 -12.37 -4.56
C TRP A 17 -6.97 -13.09 -3.52
N GLN A 18 -6.68 -14.37 -3.75
CA GLN A 18 -5.84 -15.15 -2.83
C GLN A 18 -4.43 -14.58 -2.73
N ALA A 19 -3.85 -14.15 -3.85
CA ALA A 19 -2.53 -13.53 -3.85
C ALA A 19 -2.52 -12.22 -3.05
N LEU A 20 -3.57 -11.42 -3.17
CA LEU A 20 -3.69 -10.17 -2.43
C LEU A 20 -4.00 -10.36 -0.95
N CYS A 21 -4.46 -11.55 -0.55
CA CYS A 21 -4.64 -11.88 0.86
C CYS A 21 -3.32 -12.22 1.57
N ASP A 22 -2.26 -12.50 0.81
CA ASP A 22 -0.93 -12.75 1.37
C ASP A 22 -0.16 -11.43 1.47
N ILE A 23 -0.13 -10.86 2.67
CA ILE A 23 0.53 -9.56 2.89
C ILE A 23 2.03 -9.62 2.60
N ASN A 24 2.68 -10.75 2.83
CA ASN A 24 4.10 -10.89 2.55
C ASN A 24 4.37 -10.83 1.05
N LEU A 25 3.51 -11.46 0.25
CA LEU A 25 3.62 -11.39 -1.20
C LEU A 25 3.38 -9.96 -1.70
N VAL A 26 2.39 -9.27 -1.15
CA VAL A 26 2.11 -7.88 -1.52
C VAL A 26 3.30 -6.99 -1.18
N ALA A 27 3.90 -7.19 0.00
CA ALA A 27 5.06 -6.40 0.42
C ALA A 27 6.27 -6.64 -0.52
N GLU A 28 6.48 -7.88 -0.96
CA GLU A 28 7.55 -8.19 -1.92
C GLU A 28 7.39 -7.45 -3.24
N CYS A 29 6.15 -7.15 -3.63
CA CYS A 29 5.87 -6.43 -4.87
C CYS A 29 6.04 -4.91 -4.75
N LEU A 30 6.26 -4.40 -3.55
CA LEU A 30 6.41 -2.96 -3.29
C LEU A 30 7.87 -2.65 -2.95
N PRO A 31 8.62 -1.94 -3.82
CA PRO A 31 10.01 -1.62 -3.53
C PRO A 31 10.16 -0.85 -2.22
N GLY A 32 11.05 -1.29 -1.37
CA GLY A 32 11.31 -0.64 -0.09
C GLY A 32 10.39 -1.05 1.05
N ALA A 33 9.35 -1.83 0.77
CA ALA A 33 8.41 -2.28 1.80
C ALA A 33 8.82 -3.63 2.38
N SER A 34 8.64 -3.80 3.68
CA SER A 34 8.85 -5.09 4.34
C SER A 34 7.90 -5.22 5.53
N ILE A 35 7.49 -6.45 5.80
CA ILE A 35 6.69 -6.76 6.99
C ILE A 35 7.64 -7.26 8.06
N THR A 36 7.63 -6.61 9.22
CA THR A 36 8.56 -6.94 10.31
C THR A 36 7.93 -7.78 11.42
N ALA A 37 6.60 -7.72 11.56
CA ALA A 37 5.89 -8.53 12.53
C ALA A 37 4.42 -8.66 12.15
N ASP A 38 3.80 -9.77 12.56
CA ASP A 38 2.37 -10.00 12.45
C ASP A 38 1.78 -9.80 13.85
N LEU A 39 0.84 -8.86 13.98
CA LEU A 39 0.23 -8.52 15.26
C LEU A 39 -1.10 -9.24 15.49
N GLY A 40 -1.55 -10.07 14.53
CA GLY A 40 -2.86 -10.70 14.58
C GLY A 40 -3.97 -9.76 14.09
N ASP A 41 -5.15 -10.31 13.83
CA ASP A 41 -6.34 -9.56 13.42
C ASP A 41 -6.12 -8.67 12.20
N ASP A 42 -5.35 -9.17 11.22
CA ASP A 42 -4.99 -8.42 9.99
C ASP A 42 -4.25 -7.12 10.28
N ARG A 43 -3.45 -7.10 11.33
CA ARG A 43 -2.55 -6.00 11.68
C ARG A 43 -1.11 -6.47 11.58
N HIS A 44 -0.26 -5.63 11.01
CA HIS A 44 1.14 -5.95 10.80
C HIS A 44 2.00 -4.74 11.12
N LYS A 45 3.20 -5.00 11.63
CA LYS A 45 4.25 -3.98 11.66
C LYS A 45 5.03 -4.05 10.37
N GLY A 46 5.36 -2.89 9.84
CA GLY A 46 6.07 -2.81 8.58
C GLY A 46 7.09 -1.69 8.58
N ARG A 47 7.99 -1.78 7.61
CA ARG A 47 8.97 -0.74 7.32
C ARG A 47 8.87 -0.39 5.85
N PHE A 48 8.90 0.89 5.56
CA PHE A 48 8.90 1.39 4.19
C PHE A 48 10.05 2.36 4.01
N GLN A 49 11.00 2.01 3.15
CA GLN A 49 12.15 2.85 2.84
C GLN A 49 11.87 3.67 1.59
N VAL A 50 12.06 4.97 1.69
CA VAL A 50 11.78 5.91 0.62
C VAL A 50 13.01 6.76 0.37
N LYS A 51 13.32 6.99 -0.90
CA LYS A 51 14.34 7.95 -1.30
C LYS A 51 13.70 9.00 -2.19
N VAL A 52 13.71 10.26 -1.73
CA VAL A 52 13.10 11.38 -2.45
C VAL A 52 14.18 12.45 -2.62
N GLY A 53 14.73 12.56 -3.83
CA GLY A 53 15.83 13.49 -4.09
C GLY A 53 17.02 13.20 -3.19
N PRO A 54 17.55 14.21 -2.48
CA PRO A 54 18.67 14.00 -1.55
C PRO A 54 18.26 13.38 -0.22
N LEU A 55 16.95 13.26 0.05
CA LEU A 55 16.44 12.71 1.30
C LEU A 55 16.19 11.22 1.18
N ALA A 56 16.63 10.48 2.21
CA ALA A 56 16.27 9.08 2.39
C ALA A 56 15.57 8.94 3.74
N ALA A 57 14.45 8.22 3.75
CA ALA A 57 13.67 8.04 4.95
C ALA A 57 13.28 6.58 5.11
N SER A 58 13.17 6.14 6.36
CA SER A 58 12.71 4.80 6.70
C SER A 58 11.55 4.95 7.66
N PHE A 59 10.34 4.65 7.18
CA PHE A 59 9.13 4.75 7.99
C PHE A 59 8.87 3.42 8.66
N ASP A 60 8.84 3.42 9.98
CA ASP A 60 8.41 2.28 10.78
C ASP A 60 7.00 2.56 11.28
N GLY A 61 6.11 1.60 11.11
CA GLY A 61 4.74 1.81 11.49
C GLY A 61 3.89 0.54 11.46
N GLU A 62 2.60 0.75 11.51
CA GLU A 62 1.62 -0.33 11.54
C GLU A 62 0.68 -0.22 10.35
N VAL A 63 0.24 -1.39 9.88
CA VAL A 63 -0.70 -1.53 8.78
C VAL A 63 -1.88 -2.37 9.28
N ALA A 64 -3.08 -1.93 8.97
CA ALA A 64 -4.30 -2.68 9.25
C ALA A 64 -5.03 -2.95 7.93
N ILE A 65 -5.58 -4.14 7.80
CA ILE A 65 -6.27 -4.56 6.58
C ILE A 65 -7.70 -4.91 6.92
N GLU A 66 -8.63 -4.33 6.19
CA GLU A 66 -10.05 -4.69 6.27
C GLU A 66 -10.45 -5.36 4.95
N ARG A 67 -10.71 -6.66 5.00
CA ARG A 67 -11.08 -7.43 3.83
C ARG A 67 -12.58 -7.59 3.73
N ARG A 68 -13.10 -7.46 2.53
CA ARG A 68 -14.51 -7.67 2.20
C ARG A 68 -14.59 -8.73 1.09
N PRO A 69 -14.48 -10.01 1.44
CA PRO A 69 -14.42 -11.08 0.43
C PRO A 69 -15.62 -11.14 -0.51
N ASP A 70 -16.81 -10.87 0.00
CA ASP A 70 -18.04 -10.91 -0.80
C ASP A 70 -18.02 -9.86 -1.92
N GLN A 71 -17.31 -8.76 -1.69
CA GLN A 71 -17.20 -7.68 -2.65
C GLN A 71 -15.90 -7.73 -3.43
N ARG A 72 -15.01 -8.66 -3.11
CA ARG A 72 -13.66 -8.75 -3.68
C ARG A 72 -12.93 -7.42 -3.54
N SER A 73 -13.03 -6.81 -2.37
CA SER A 73 -12.37 -5.54 -2.09
C SER A 73 -11.71 -5.57 -0.71
N ALA A 74 -10.75 -4.69 -0.51
CA ALA A 74 -10.11 -4.54 0.78
C ALA A 74 -9.56 -3.12 0.92
N THR A 75 -9.46 -2.67 2.17
CA THR A 75 -8.84 -1.40 2.52
C THR A 75 -7.63 -1.67 3.39
N VAL A 76 -6.49 -1.15 2.98
CA VAL A 76 -5.24 -1.21 3.73
C VAL A 76 -4.97 0.19 4.24
N SER A 77 -4.87 0.35 5.55
CA SER A 77 -4.55 1.64 6.15
C SER A 77 -3.29 1.52 6.98
N GLY A 78 -2.47 2.55 6.97
CA GLY A 78 -1.21 2.51 7.65
C GLY A 78 -0.73 3.89 8.07
N LYS A 79 0.15 3.90 9.06
CA LYS A 79 0.82 5.10 9.52
C LYS A 79 2.22 4.73 9.97
N GLY A 80 3.14 5.64 9.77
CA GLY A 80 4.53 5.43 10.16
C GLY A 80 5.24 6.75 10.38
N ALA A 81 6.41 6.67 10.98
CA ALA A 81 7.23 7.84 11.27
C ALA A 81 8.69 7.53 11.05
N ASP A 82 9.45 8.55 10.64
CA ASP A 82 10.90 8.51 10.57
C ASP A 82 11.46 9.55 11.52
N ALA A 83 12.14 9.09 12.58
CA ALA A 83 12.70 9.97 13.58
C ALA A 83 13.85 10.85 13.03
N LYS A 84 14.61 10.33 12.07
CA LYS A 84 15.76 11.04 11.51
C LYS A 84 15.36 12.29 10.73
N SER A 85 14.30 12.21 9.94
CA SER A 85 13.84 13.33 9.15
C SER A 85 12.69 14.07 9.80
N SER A 86 12.25 13.66 10.99
CA SER A 86 11.05 14.19 11.67
C SER A 86 9.84 14.15 10.76
N SER A 87 9.74 13.13 9.93
CA SER A 87 8.64 12.99 8.97
C SER A 87 7.65 11.95 9.43
N ARG A 88 6.40 12.14 9.04
CA ARG A 88 5.33 11.19 9.29
C ARG A 88 4.59 10.92 8.01
N ALA A 89 4.12 9.69 7.86
CA ALA A 89 3.31 9.31 6.73
C ALA A 89 2.10 8.54 7.24
N SER A 90 0.96 8.78 6.64
CA SER A 90 -0.24 7.99 6.87
C SER A 90 -0.96 7.85 5.55
N GLY A 91 -1.71 6.78 5.39
CA GLY A 91 -2.43 6.58 4.16
C GLY A 91 -3.39 5.43 4.25
N ALA A 92 -4.26 5.39 3.27
CA ALA A 92 -5.18 4.30 3.08
C ALA A 92 -5.23 3.95 1.59
N LEU A 93 -5.30 2.68 1.30
CA LEU A 93 -5.39 2.15 -0.05
C LEU A 93 -6.57 1.20 -0.09
N THR A 94 -7.48 1.42 -1.03
CA THR A 94 -8.60 0.50 -1.27
C THR A 94 -8.43 -0.10 -2.65
N TYR A 95 -8.52 -1.42 -2.74
CA TYR A 95 -8.54 -2.09 -4.02
C TYR A 95 -9.82 -2.88 -4.18
N GLN A 96 -10.31 -2.92 -5.41
CA GLN A 96 -11.49 -3.68 -5.78
C GLN A 96 -11.21 -4.47 -7.04
N LEU A 97 -11.59 -5.74 -7.02
CA LEU A 97 -11.40 -6.65 -8.13
C LEU A 97 -12.69 -6.82 -8.90
N GLU A 98 -12.58 -6.89 -10.21
CA GLU A 98 -13.69 -7.17 -11.11
C GLU A 98 -13.25 -8.23 -12.13
N ALA A 99 -14.04 -9.27 -12.27
CA ALA A 99 -13.74 -10.33 -13.23
C ALA A 99 -13.98 -9.83 -14.67
N LEU A 100 -12.98 -10.00 -15.51
CA LEU A 100 -13.07 -9.73 -16.95
C LEU A 100 -13.13 -11.06 -17.70
N GLY A 101 -14.19 -11.84 -17.43
CA GLY A 101 -14.30 -13.20 -17.93
C GLY A 101 -13.66 -14.20 -16.98
N ASN A 102 -13.30 -15.39 -17.49
CA ASN A 102 -12.84 -16.50 -16.66
C ASN A 102 -11.33 -16.50 -16.42
N ALA A 103 -10.58 -15.66 -17.13
CA ALA A 103 -9.11 -15.75 -17.13
C ALA A 103 -8.42 -14.40 -16.90
N ALA A 104 -9.17 -13.34 -16.62
CA ALA A 104 -8.60 -12.02 -16.41
C ALA A 104 -9.34 -11.27 -15.32
N THR A 105 -8.66 -10.37 -14.65
CA THR A 105 -9.21 -9.58 -13.55
C THR A 105 -8.74 -8.14 -13.68
N GLN A 106 -9.65 -7.22 -13.45
CA GLN A 106 -9.33 -5.80 -13.32
C GLN A 106 -9.22 -5.44 -11.86
N ILE A 107 -8.14 -4.75 -11.50
CA ILE A 107 -7.95 -4.22 -10.15
C ILE A 107 -8.03 -2.72 -10.21
N LYS A 108 -8.96 -2.13 -9.49
CA LYS A 108 -9.04 -0.69 -9.31
C LYS A 108 -8.45 -0.34 -7.95
N VAL A 109 -7.45 0.53 -7.94
CA VAL A 109 -6.77 0.94 -6.73
C VAL A 109 -7.01 2.43 -6.51
N GLU A 110 -7.47 2.77 -5.33
CA GLU A 110 -7.60 4.17 -4.90
C GLU A 110 -6.77 4.33 -3.64
N SER A 111 -5.87 5.30 -3.63
CA SER A 111 -5.01 5.55 -2.48
C SER A 111 -5.00 7.01 -2.10
N GLN A 112 -4.94 7.25 -0.81
CA GLN A 112 -4.74 8.58 -0.24
C GLN A 112 -3.52 8.52 0.66
N ILE A 113 -2.60 9.46 0.44
CA ILE A 113 -1.35 9.52 1.19
C ILE A 113 -1.21 10.91 1.78
N ASN A 114 -0.91 10.97 3.09
CA ASN A 114 -0.65 12.19 3.81
C ASN A 114 0.78 12.15 4.33
N LEU A 115 1.55 13.17 4.02
CA LEU A 115 2.92 13.32 4.49
C LEU A 115 3.02 14.58 5.35
N ALA A 116 3.82 14.50 6.42
CA ALA A 116 4.09 15.63 7.29
C ALA A 116 5.57 15.64 7.65
N GLY A 117 6.12 16.80 7.99
CA GLY A 117 7.52 16.97 8.33
C GLY A 117 8.38 17.35 7.12
N ALA A 118 9.70 17.18 7.27
CA ALA A 118 10.65 17.59 6.23
C ALA A 118 10.43 16.89 4.90
N LEU A 119 10.09 15.59 4.93
CA LEU A 119 9.89 14.81 3.72
C LEU A 119 8.67 15.25 2.92
N ALA A 120 7.68 15.89 3.56
CA ALA A 120 6.44 16.28 2.90
C ALA A 120 6.67 17.22 1.72
N GLN A 121 7.62 18.14 1.84
CA GLN A 121 7.91 19.10 0.76
C GLN A 121 8.51 18.40 -0.45
N PHE A 122 9.44 17.49 -0.23
CA PHE A 122 10.07 16.74 -1.31
C PHE A 122 9.14 15.68 -1.89
N GLY A 123 8.38 15.02 -1.01
CA GLY A 123 7.43 14.00 -1.43
C GLY A 123 6.35 14.53 -2.35
N LYS A 124 5.82 15.71 -2.06
CA LYS A 124 4.84 16.36 -2.90
C LYS A 124 5.38 16.61 -4.31
N ALA A 125 6.57 17.18 -4.41
CA ALA A 125 7.18 17.48 -5.70
C ALA A 125 7.42 16.19 -6.50
N ALA A 126 7.90 15.14 -5.86
CA ALA A 126 8.21 13.88 -6.53
C ALA A 126 6.95 13.17 -7.03
N VAL A 127 5.87 13.19 -6.26
CA VAL A 127 4.63 12.48 -6.62
C VAL A 127 3.80 13.25 -7.64
N MET A 128 3.90 14.57 -7.67
CA MET A 128 3.17 15.40 -8.63
C MET A 128 3.84 15.46 -10.00
N GLN A 129 5.02 14.95 -10.12
CA GLN A 129 5.67 14.76 -11.41
C GLN A 129 5.14 13.48 -12.08
#